data_5ca475c27b640586d53fed044673e814
#
_entry.id   5ca475c27b640586d53fed044673e814
#
_cell.length_a   1.000
_cell.length_b   1.000
_cell.length_c   1.000
_cell.angle_alpha   90.00
_cell.angle_beta   90.00
_cell.angle_gamma   90.00
#
_symmetry.space_group_name_H-M   'P 1'
#
loop_
_entity.id
_entity.type
_entity.pdbx_description
1 polymer ?
#
loop_
_entity_poly.entity_id
_entity_poly.type
_entity_poly.pdbx_seq_one_letter_code
_entity_poly.pdbx_strand_id
1 'polypeptide(L)'
;TDLDLLKIRTMKKPGFKVVCVPIIFYKSTPMDRVLEHLFVQVDKAYREGANILILSDRGVDENHVAIPSLLAVSAVHKHLVKTKKCTALSIILESGEPREVHDFAALLGYGACAVNPYLAHSTIAELVEDGLLNKDYYAAVEDYDHAILQGIVKIASKMGISTIQSYPVSYTHLTL
;
A
#
# COMPACT_ATOMS: atom_id res chain seq x y z
N THR A 1 9.00 -2.23 6.80
CA THR A 1 9.77 -3.44 6.39
C THR A 1 8.88 -4.67 6.33
N ASP A 2 9.37 -5.74 5.67
CA ASP A 2 8.69 -7.06 5.61
C ASP A 2 8.47 -7.65 7.00
N LEU A 3 9.42 -7.46 7.93
CA LEU A 3 9.30 -7.89 9.32
C LEU A 3 8.17 -7.17 10.05
N ASP A 4 7.98 -5.89 9.82
CA ASP A 4 6.91 -5.13 10.45
C ASP A 4 5.56 -5.52 9.88
N LEU A 5 5.47 -5.76 8.57
CA LEU A 5 4.26 -6.28 7.94
C LEU A 5 3.91 -7.69 8.46
N LEU A 6 4.92 -8.57 8.66
CA LEU A 6 4.72 -9.88 9.26
C LEU A 6 4.18 -9.78 10.68
N LYS A 7 4.72 -8.87 11.50
CA LYS A 7 4.21 -8.60 12.85
C LYS A 7 2.73 -8.18 12.81
N ILE A 8 2.35 -7.30 11.87
CA ILE A 8 0.96 -6.89 11.70
C ILE A 8 0.09 -8.07 11.28
N ARG A 9 0.50 -8.88 10.29
CA ARG A 9 -0.24 -10.08 9.83
C ARG A 9 -0.47 -11.10 10.93
N THR A 10 0.51 -11.30 11.80
CA THR A 10 0.49 -12.34 12.85
C THR A 10 -0.03 -11.82 14.19
N MET A 11 -0.37 -10.55 14.27
CA MET A 11 -0.83 -9.90 15.50
C MET A 11 -2.14 -10.53 16.00
N LYS A 12 -2.08 -11.12 17.20
CA LYS A 12 -3.23 -11.67 17.92
C LYS A 12 -3.62 -10.74 19.08
N LYS A 13 -4.03 -9.52 18.76
CA LYS A 13 -4.46 -8.54 19.78
C LYS A 13 -5.97 -8.36 19.71
N PRO A 14 -6.71 -8.44 20.83
CA PRO A 14 -8.14 -8.15 20.84
C PRO A 14 -8.44 -6.78 20.22
N GLY A 15 -9.44 -6.72 19.35
CA GLY A 15 -9.81 -5.50 18.62
C GLY A 15 -9.03 -5.24 17.35
N PHE A 16 -8.03 -6.08 17.00
CA PHE A 16 -7.29 -6.01 15.74
C PHE A 16 -7.49 -7.28 14.92
N LYS A 17 -8.15 -7.17 13.80
CA LYS A 17 -8.28 -8.25 12.81
C LYS A 17 -7.73 -7.79 11.46
N VAL A 18 -6.71 -8.48 11.00
CA VAL A 18 -6.02 -8.21 9.75
C VAL A 18 -6.47 -9.22 8.70
N VAL A 19 -6.84 -8.74 7.52
CA VAL A 19 -7.16 -9.57 6.36
C VAL A 19 -6.29 -9.17 5.19
N CYS A 20 -5.62 -10.15 4.58
CA CYS A 20 -4.87 -9.95 3.35
C CYS A 20 -5.79 -10.21 2.16
N VAL A 21 -5.87 -9.25 1.25
CA VAL A 21 -6.66 -9.32 0.03
C VAL A 21 -5.68 -9.26 -1.15
N PRO A 22 -5.56 -10.34 -1.94
CA PRO A 22 -4.72 -10.32 -3.13
C PRO A 22 -5.30 -9.37 -4.17
N ILE A 23 -4.41 -8.55 -4.76
CA ILE A 23 -4.75 -7.65 -5.89
C ILE A 23 -4.16 -8.19 -7.20
N ILE A 24 -4.09 -9.50 -7.33
CA ILE A 24 -3.70 -10.20 -8.55
C ILE A 24 -4.92 -10.83 -9.21
N PHE A 25 -4.87 -10.91 -10.54
CA PHE A 25 -5.97 -11.47 -11.32
C PHE A 25 -5.45 -12.17 -12.59
N TYR A 26 -6.26 -13.03 -13.17
CA TYR A 26 -5.93 -13.72 -14.41
C TYR A 26 -5.93 -12.75 -15.58
N LYS A 27 -4.84 -12.70 -16.36
CA LYS A 27 -4.57 -11.70 -17.42
C LYS A 27 -5.67 -11.52 -18.48
N SER A 28 -6.53 -12.52 -18.66
CA SER A 28 -7.67 -12.45 -19.60
C SER A 28 -8.95 -11.86 -18.99
N THR A 29 -8.95 -11.54 -17.68
CA THR A 29 -10.14 -11.01 -17.00
C THR A 29 -10.26 -9.52 -17.23
N PRO A 30 -11.41 -9.00 -17.67
CA PRO A 30 -11.64 -7.56 -17.82
C PRO A 30 -11.52 -6.84 -16.47
N MET A 31 -10.93 -5.63 -16.47
CA MET A 31 -10.61 -4.87 -15.25
C MET A 31 -11.84 -4.51 -14.42
N ASP A 32 -12.98 -4.23 -15.04
CA ASP A 32 -14.24 -3.97 -14.36
C ASP A 32 -14.67 -5.15 -13.46
N ARG A 33 -14.58 -6.38 -13.98
CA ARG A 33 -14.86 -7.61 -13.23
C ARG A 33 -13.87 -7.84 -12.11
N VAL A 34 -12.59 -7.51 -12.34
CA VAL A 34 -11.55 -7.61 -11.32
C VAL A 34 -11.84 -6.68 -10.16
N LEU A 35 -12.20 -5.44 -10.43
CA LEU A 35 -12.56 -4.46 -9.39
C LEU A 35 -13.84 -4.84 -8.65
N GLU A 36 -14.86 -5.34 -9.33
CA GLU A 36 -16.08 -5.87 -8.68
C GLU A 36 -15.73 -6.99 -7.70
N HIS A 37 -14.89 -7.94 -8.11
CA HIS A 37 -14.45 -9.02 -7.24
C HIS A 37 -13.64 -8.51 -6.04
N LEU A 38 -12.76 -7.53 -6.24
CA LEU A 38 -12.01 -6.89 -5.17
C LEU A 38 -12.95 -6.26 -4.14
N PHE A 39 -14.00 -5.54 -4.57
CA PHE A 39 -14.99 -4.95 -3.66
C PHE A 39 -15.75 -5.99 -2.86
N VAL A 40 -16.11 -7.13 -3.47
CA VAL A 40 -16.74 -8.24 -2.77
C VAL A 40 -15.84 -8.80 -1.67
N GLN A 41 -14.54 -8.96 -1.94
CA GLN A 41 -13.57 -9.44 -0.94
C GLN A 41 -13.40 -8.43 0.22
N VAL A 42 -13.33 -7.13 -0.09
CA VAL A 42 -13.25 -6.07 0.92
C VAL A 42 -14.50 -6.04 1.80
N ASP A 43 -15.68 -6.14 1.20
CA ASP A 43 -16.94 -6.16 1.94
C ASP A 43 -17.09 -7.42 2.79
N LYS A 44 -16.57 -8.55 2.34
CA LYS A 44 -16.51 -9.79 3.12
C LYS A 44 -15.59 -9.61 4.33
N ALA A 45 -14.39 -9.09 4.12
CA ALA A 45 -13.44 -8.82 5.21
C ALA A 45 -14.06 -7.89 6.28
N TYR A 46 -14.74 -6.82 5.85
CA TYR A 46 -15.45 -5.92 6.77
C TYR A 46 -16.52 -6.65 7.60
N ARG A 47 -17.39 -7.46 6.95
CA ARG A 47 -18.43 -8.23 7.65
C ARG A 47 -17.87 -9.25 8.65
N GLU A 48 -16.68 -9.75 8.37
CA GLU A 48 -15.95 -10.64 9.27
C GLU A 48 -15.24 -9.91 10.43
N GLY A 49 -15.37 -8.58 10.50
CA GLY A 49 -14.80 -7.74 11.57
C GLY A 49 -13.35 -7.34 11.35
N ALA A 50 -12.84 -7.38 10.12
CA ALA A 50 -11.53 -6.81 9.81
C ALA A 50 -11.52 -5.30 10.07
N ASN A 51 -10.40 -4.79 10.54
CA ASN A 51 -10.13 -3.35 10.66
C ASN A 51 -8.81 -2.94 9.99
N ILE A 52 -8.03 -3.91 9.53
CA ILE A 52 -6.84 -3.69 8.70
C ILE A 52 -6.95 -4.58 7.46
N LEU A 53 -6.86 -3.95 6.28
CA LEU A 53 -6.74 -4.63 5.00
C LEU A 53 -5.31 -4.51 4.50
N ILE A 54 -4.68 -5.63 4.14
CA ILE A 54 -3.42 -5.64 3.42
C ILE A 54 -3.74 -6.00 1.97
N LEU A 55 -3.62 -5.03 1.06
CA LEU A 55 -3.69 -5.26 -0.38
C LEU A 55 -2.31 -5.74 -0.84
N SER A 56 -2.21 -6.92 -1.44
CA SER A 56 -0.93 -7.52 -1.81
C SER A 56 -0.90 -7.94 -3.27
N ASP A 57 0.13 -7.52 -4.01
CA ASP A 57 0.41 -7.96 -5.38
C ASP A 57 1.40 -9.14 -5.44
N ARG A 58 1.78 -9.72 -4.31
CA ARG A 58 2.63 -10.92 -4.31
C ARG A 58 1.94 -12.08 -4.98
N GLY A 59 2.69 -12.83 -5.78
CA GLY A 59 2.23 -14.01 -6.50
C GLY A 59 1.94 -13.73 -7.98
N VAL A 60 2.45 -12.63 -8.54
CA VAL A 60 2.45 -12.40 -9.99
C VAL A 60 3.24 -13.52 -10.68
N ASP A 61 2.66 -14.10 -11.72
CA ASP A 61 3.24 -15.15 -12.54
C ASP A 61 2.89 -14.94 -14.03
N GLU A 62 3.17 -15.94 -14.88
CA GLU A 62 2.90 -15.87 -16.31
C GLU A 62 1.41 -15.66 -16.65
N ASN A 63 0.50 -16.06 -15.78
CA ASN A 63 -0.94 -16.03 -15.99
C ASN A 63 -1.65 -14.99 -15.11
N HIS A 64 -1.04 -14.60 -14.00
CA HIS A 64 -1.60 -13.65 -13.04
C HIS A 64 -0.83 -12.35 -13.05
N VAL A 65 -1.54 -11.26 -13.23
CA VAL A 65 -1.01 -9.90 -13.23
C VAL A 65 -1.60 -9.11 -12.06
N ALA A 66 -0.88 -8.10 -11.60
CA ALA A 66 -1.35 -7.24 -10.52
C ALA A 66 -2.30 -6.16 -11.05
N ILE A 67 -3.29 -5.80 -10.24
CA ILE A 67 -4.00 -4.52 -10.40
C ILE A 67 -2.97 -3.42 -10.10
N PRO A 68 -2.83 -2.37 -10.94
CA PRO A 68 -1.95 -1.25 -10.63
C PRO A 68 -2.19 -0.73 -9.21
N SER A 69 -1.14 -0.58 -8.42
CA SER A 69 -1.24 -0.35 -6.98
C SER A 69 -2.06 0.89 -6.62
N LEU A 70 -1.86 1.98 -7.37
CA LEU A 70 -2.60 3.23 -7.18
C LEU A 70 -4.10 3.04 -7.52
N LEU A 71 -4.42 2.27 -8.57
CA LEU A 71 -5.81 1.95 -8.92
C LEU A 71 -6.47 1.12 -7.83
N ALA A 72 -5.79 0.09 -7.32
CA ALA A 72 -6.31 -0.77 -6.27
C ALA A 72 -6.61 0.03 -4.99
N VAL A 73 -5.65 0.83 -4.51
CA VAL A 73 -5.81 1.67 -3.31
C VAL A 73 -6.95 2.68 -3.50
N SER A 74 -6.96 3.43 -4.61
CA SER A 74 -7.97 4.45 -4.85
C SER A 74 -9.37 3.87 -5.02
N ALA A 75 -9.51 2.73 -5.72
CA ALA A 75 -10.78 2.06 -5.91
C ALA A 75 -11.35 1.55 -4.58
N VAL A 76 -10.52 0.86 -3.78
CA VAL A 76 -10.92 0.37 -2.44
C VAL A 76 -11.27 1.54 -1.53
N HIS A 77 -10.45 2.58 -1.46
CA HIS A 77 -10.72 3.76 -0.64
C HIS A 77 -12.06 4.43 -1.04
N LYS A 78 -12.28 4.68 -2.33
CA LYS A 78 -13.55 5.23 -2.83
C LYS A 78 -14.74 4.34 -2.52
N HIS A 79 -14.60 3.01 -2.64
CA HIS A 79 -15.63 2.05 -2.28
C HIS A 79 -15.97 2.12 -0.79
N LEU A 80 -14.96 2.20 0.08
CA LEU A 80 -15.14 2.35 1.53
C LEU A 80 -15.81 3.68 1.91
N VAL A 81 -15.46 4.78 1.24
CA VAL A 81 -16.12 6.09 1.42
C VAL A 81 -17.59 6.00 0.99
N LYS A 82 -17.86 5.49 -0.21
CA LYS A 82 -19.23 5.34 -0.75
C LYS A 82 -20.11 4.46 0.15
N THR A 83 -19.53 3.42 0.74
CA THR A 83 -20.26 2.48 1.62
C THR A 83 -20.21 2.87 3.10
N LYS A 84 -19.65 4.05 3.44
CA LYS A 84 -19.51 4.60 4.80
C LYS A 84 -18.72 3.69 5.77
N LYS A 85 -17.71 3.01 5.23
CA LYS A 85 -16.82 2.08 5.98
C LYS A 85 -15.41 2.62 6.16
N CYS A 86 -15.10 3.81 5.63
CA CYS A 86 -13.76 4.38 5.57
C CYS A 86 -13.09 4.53 6.95
N THR A 87 -13.86 4.81 7.99
CA THR A 87 -13.35 4.95 9.37
C THR A 87 -13.10 3.62 10.07
N ALA A 88 -13.62 2.51 9.53
CA ALA A 88 -13.54 1.20 10.15
C ALA A 88 -12.39 0.34 9.63
N LEU A 89 -11.87 0.66 8.44
CA LEU A 89 -10.85 -0.12 7.74
C LEU A 89 -9.66 0.75 7.35
N SER A 90 -8.47 0.34 7.77
CA SER A 90 -7.20 0.91 7.34
C SER A 90 -6.61 0.10 6.18
N ILE A 91 -6.12 0.76 5.15
CA ILE A 91 -5.53 0.12 3.97
C ILE A 91 -4.01 0.14 4.10
N ILE A 92 -3.39 -1.02 4.10
CA ILE A 92 -1.95 -1.22 3.95
C ILE A 92 -1.72 -1.80 2.56
N LEU A 93 -0.77 -1.25 1.82
CA LEU A 93 -0.36 -1.77 0.52
C LEU A 93 0.96 -2.52 0.65
N GLU A 94 1.02 -3.76 0.15
CA GLU A 94 2.22 -4.53 -0.08
C GLU A 94 2.39 -4.69 -1.58
N SER A 95 3.35 -3.97 -2.18
CA SER A 95 3.48 -3.93 -3.64
C SER A 95 4.93 -3.82 -4.10
N GLY A 96 5.20 -4.41 -5.26
CA GLY A 96 6.47 -4.27 -5.96
C GLY A 96 6.59 -3.01 -6.80
N GLU A 97 5.51 -2.25 -7.02
CA GLU A 97 5.53 -1.07 -7.90
C GLU A 97 6.23 0.16 -7.27
N PRO A 98 5.95 0.57 -6.00
CA PRO A 98 6.48 1.81 -5.45
C PRO A 98 8.00 1.76 -5.29
N ARG A 99 8.69 2.77 -5.85
CA ARG A 99 10.16 2.88 -5.79
C ARG A 99 10.62 4.28 -5.41
N GLU A 100 9.91 5.31 -5.85
CA GLU A 100 10.28 6.71 -5.69
C GLU A 100 9.32 7.47 -4.77
N VAL A 101 9.76 8.61 -4.27
CA VAL A 101 9.01 9.47 -3.34
C VAL A 101 7.59 9.78 -3.85
N HIS A 102 7.43 10.02 -5.16
CA HIS A 102 6.14 10.36 -5.73
C HIS A 102 5.15 9.20 -5.71
N ASP A 103 5.62 7.97 -5.86
CA ASP A 103 4.77 6.77 -5.77
C ASP A 103 4.14 6.69 -4.38
N PHE A 104 4.97 6.84 -3.34
CA PHE A 104 4.51 6.80 -1.95
C PHE A 104 3.58 7.98 -1.63
N ALA A 105 3.93 9.17 -2.08
CA ALA A 105 3.09 10.35 -1.87
C ALA A 105 1.72 10.16 -2.53
N ALA A 106 1.66 9.66 -3.76
CA ALA A 106 0.41 9.37 -4.45
C ALA A 106 -0.42 8.32 -3.70
N LEU A 107 0.18 7.19 -3.31
CA LEU A 107 -0.50 6.11 -2.59
C LEU A 107 -1.09 6.58 -1.26
N LEU A 108 -0.33 7.34 -0.47
CA LEU A 108 -0.81 7.94 0.77
C LEU A 108 -1.95 8.95 0.51
N GLY A 109 -1.81 9.78 -0.53
CA GLY A 109 -2.82 10.75 -0.93
C GLY A 109 -4.14 10.10 -1.37
N TYR A 110 -4.09 8.90 -1.92
CA TYR A 110 -5.27 8.15 -2.35
C TYR A 110 -5.83 7.17 -1.31
N GLY A 111 -5.28 7.15 -0.09
CA GLY A 111 -5.90 6.49 1.05
C GLY A 111 -5.16 5.30 1.63
N ALA A 112 -3.93 5.01 1.19
CA ALA A 112 -3.08 4.05 1.89
C ALA A 112 -2.62 4.64 3.24
N CYS A 113 -2.71 3.85 4.30
CA CYS A 113 -2.18 4.22 5.62
C CYS A 113 -0.71 3.85 5.78
N ALA A 114 -0.28 2.81 5.09
CA ALA A 114 1.11 2.35 5.05
C ALA A 114 1.40 1.64 3.72
N VAL A 115 2.66 1.63 3.32
CA VAL A 115 3.15 0.98 2.11
C VAL A 115 4.37 0.13 2.45
N ASN A 116 4.38 -1.13 1.99
CA ASN A 116 5.54 -2.01 2.02
C ASN A 116 6.05 -2.24 0.59
N PRO A 117 7.16 -1.59 0.18
CA PRO A 117 7.75 -1.72 -1.15
C PRO A 117 8.70 -2.92 -1.20
N TYR A 118 8.17 -4.14 -1.11
CA TYR A 118 8.99 -5.34 -0.94
C TYR A 118 10.02 -5.55 -2.05
N LEU A 119 9.70 -5.18 -3.29
CA LEU A 119 10.64 -5.36 -4.42
C LEU A 119 11.79 -4.35 -4.37
N ALA A 120 11.54 -3.12 -3.93
CA ALA A 120 12.61 -2.14 -3.70
C ALA A 120 13.58 -2.65 -2.60
N HIS A 121 13.06 -3.21 -1.52
CA HIS A 121 13.89 -3.80 -0.46
C HIS A 121 14.66 -5.05 -0.95
N SER A 122 14.04 -5.89 -1.78
CA SER A 122 14.74 -7.04 -2.40
C SER A 122 15.85 -6.60 -3.34
N THR A 123 15.63 -5.55 -4.14
CA THR A 123 16.67 -4.97 -5.02
C THR A 123 17.84 -4.42 -4.20
N ILE A 124 17.58 -3.78 -3.05
CA ILE A 124 18.66 -3.33 -2.14
C ILE A 124 19.45 -4.53 -1.62
N ALA A 125 18.78 -5.64 -1.27
CA ALA A 125 19.47 -6.85 -0.83
C ALA A 125 20.40 -7.40 -1.91
N GLU A 126 19.94 -7.50 -3.16
CA GLU A 126 20.75 -7.93 -4.30
C GLU A 126 21.96 -7.02 -4.51
N LEU A 127 21.78 -5.69 -4.45
CA LEU A 127 22.89 -4.74 -4.60
C LEU A 127 23.95 -4.87 -3.49
N VAL A 128 23.55 -5.22 -2.29
CA VAL A 128 24.48 -5.49 -1.17
C VAL A 128 25.21 -6.83 -1.39
N GLU A 129 24.50 -7.88 -1.80
CA GLU A 129 25.05 -9.20 -2.05
C GLU A 129 26.08 -9.18 -3.22
N ASP A 130 25.77 -8.43 -4.29
CA ASP A 130 26.64 -8.25 -5.44
C ASP A 130 27.84 -7.31 -5.18
N GLY A 131 27.94 -6.75 -3.97
CA GLY A 131 29.01 -5.83 -3.60
C GLY A 131 28.95 -4.46 -4.29
N LEU A 132 27.83 -4.13 -4.93
CA LEU A 132 27.59 -2.84 -5.57
C LEU A 132 27.24 -1.75 -4.54
N LEU A 133 26.74 -2.15 -3.38
CA LEU A 133 26.46 -1.27 -2.25
C LEU A 133 27.31 -1.72 -1.04
N ASN A 134 28.31 -0.91 -0.67
CA ASN A 134 29.20 -1.21 0.46
C ASN A 134 28.55 -0.80 1.79
N LYS A 135 27.44 -1.44 2.14
CA LYS A 135 26.69 -1.24 3.39
C LYS A 135 26.05 -2.54 3.84
N ASP A 136 25.74 -2.61 5.14
CA ASP A 136 24.85 -3.65 5.64
C ASP A 136 23.42 -3.46 5.10
N TYR A 137 22.73 -4.58 4.85
CA TYR A 137 21.37 -4.57 4.30
C TYR A 137 20.39 -3.70 5.11
N TYR A 138 20.37 -3.87 6.43
CA TYR A 138 19.46 -3.12 7.29
C TYR A 138 19.74 -1.61 7.26
N ALA A 139 21.01 -1.23 7.28
CA ALA A 139 21.42 0.16 7.16
C ALA A 139 21.06 0.75 5.79
N ALA A 140 21.17 -0.04 4.72
CA ALA A 140 20.80 0.40 3.37
C ALA A 140 19.28 0.59 3.22
N VAL A 141 18.47 -0.32 3.77
CA VAL A 141 17.00 -0.19 3.78
C VAL A 141 16.58 1.00 4.64
N GLU A 142 17.20 1.22 5.81
CA GLU A 142 16.90 2.37 6.67
C GLU A 142 17.21 3.70 5.96
N ASP A 143 18.32 3.81 5.24
CA ASP A 143 18.67 4.99 4.43
C ASP A 143 17.61 5.24 3.34
N TYR A 144 17.17 4.18 2.65
CA TYR A 144 16.14 4.28 1.62
C TYR A 144 14.82 4.75 2.23
N ASP A 145 14.34 4.11 3.28
CA ASP A 145 13.10 4.47 3.97
C ASP A 145 13.15 5.92 4.49
N HIS A 146 14.30 6.33 5.04
CA HIS A 146 14.52 7.70 5.50
C HIS A 146 14.48 8.72 4.36
N ALA A 147 15.09 8.42 3.23
CA ALA A 147 15.05 9.29 2.03
C ALA A 147 13.62 9.45 1.50
N ILE A 148 12.83 8.37 1.44
CA ILE A 148 11.41 8.41 1.07
C ILE A 148 10.63 9.29 2.05
N LEU A 149 10.78 9.09 3.35
CA LEU A 149 10.09 9.88 4.39
C LEU A 149 10.43 11.37 4.30
N GLN A 150 11.70 11.71 4.14
CA GLN A 150 12.11 13.12 3.95
C GLN A 150 11.48 13.73 2.68
N GLY A 151 11.41 12.96 1.60
CA GLY A 151 10.76 13.38 0.37
C GLY A 151 9.27 13.65 0.56
N ILE A 152 8.54 12.78 1.27
CA ILE A 152 7.12 12.95 1.60
C ILE A 152 6.92 14.21 2.45
N VAL A 153 7.76 14.43 3.47
CA VAL A 153 7.73 15.64 4.32
C VAL A 153 7.92 16.90 3.47
N LYS A 154 8.85 16.88 2.50
CA LYS A 154 9.04 18.00 1.56
C LYS A 154 7.79 18.29 0.73
N ILE A 155 7.14 17.26 0.21
CA ILE A 155 5.89 17.39 -0.58
C ILE A 155 4.78 17.98 0.31
N ALA A 156 4.55 17.38 1.48
CA ALA A 156 3.55 17.84 2.44
C ALA A 156 3.77 19.31 2.84
N SER A 157 5.03 19.69 3.11
CA SER A 157 5.41 21.07 3.46
C SER A 157 5.11 22.05 2.32
N LYS A 158 5.40 21.69 1.06
CA LYS A 158 5.07 22.53 -0.10
C LYS A 158 3.57 22.70 -0.31
N MET A 159 2.77 21.71 0.09
CA MET A 159 1.32 21.75 0.02
C MET A 159 0.67 22.40 1.24
N GLY A 160 1.44 22.81 2.24
CA GLY A 160 0.94 23.37 3.50
C GLY A 160 0.22 22.36 4.38
N ILE A 161 0.54 21.07 4.24
CA ILE A 161 -0.10 19.97 4.99
C ILE A 161 0.78 19.62 6.19
N SER A 162 0.20 19.68 7.39
CA SER A 162 0.90 19.37 8.65
C SER A 162 0.69 17.94 9.15
N THR A 163 -0.32 17.23 8.66
CA THR A 163 -0.63 15.85 9.04
C THR A 163 -0.94 15.00 7.80
N ILE A 164 -0.48 13.74 7.80
CA ILE A 164 -0.73 12.81 6.69
C ILE A 164 -2.23 12.58 6.48
N GLN A 165 -3.04 12.61 7.54
CA GLN A 165 -4.50 12.47 7.43
C GLN A 165 -5.17 13.59 6.64
N SER A 166 -4.57 14.78 6.58
CA SER A 166 -5.05 15.90 5.78
C SER A 166 -4.66 15.80 4.30
N TYR A 167 -3.75 14.90 3.95
CA TYR A 167 -3.25 14.70 2.59
C TYR A 167 -4.33 14.17 1.63
N PRO A 168 -5.10 13.11 1.97
CA PRO A 168 -6.21 12.64 1.13
C PRO A 168 -7.31 13.69 0.94
N VAL A 169 -7.55 14.53 1.93
CA VAL A 169 -8.58 15.60 1.86
C VAL A 169 -8.19 16.68 0.87
N SER A 170 -6.92 17.04 0.76
CA SER A 170 -6.45 18.09 -0.15
C SER A 170 -6.62 17.70 -1.63
N TYR A 171 -6.46 16.42 -1.98
CA TYR A 171 -6.69 15.93 -3.35
C TYR A 171 -8.16 15.96 -3.74
N THR A 172 -9.10 15.77 -2.82
CA THR A 172 -10.54 15.83 -3.11
C THR A 172 -11.03 17.24 -3.38
N HIS A 173 -10.35 18.27 -2.90
CA HIS A 173 -10.70 19.68 -3.16
C HIS A 173 -10.07 20.26 -4.43
N LEU A 174 -9.03 19.61 -4.99
CA LEU A 174 -8.37 20.06 -6.22
C LEU A 174 -9.00 19.48 -7.50
N THR A 175 -9.98 18.60 -7.39
CA THR A 175 -10.67 17.94 -8.52
C THR A 175 -12.10 18.43 -8.75
N LEU A 176 -12.44 19.64 -8.28
CA LEU A 176 -13.70 20.33 -8.59
C LEU A 176 -13.49 21.41 -9.63
#